data_0955700fc1fb7c932bea7bc62728906c
#
_entry.id   0955700fc1fb7c932bea7bc62728906c
#
_cell.length_a   1.000
_cell.length_b   1.000
_cell.length_c   1.000
_cell.angle_alpha   90.00
_cell.angle_beta   90.00
_cell.angle_gamma   90.00
#
_symmetry.space_group_name_H-M   'P 1'
#
loop_
_entity.id
_entity.type
_entity.pdbx_description
1 polymer ?
#
loop_
_entity_poly.entity_id
_entity_poly.type
_entity_poly.pdbx_seq_one_letter_code
_entity_poly.pdbx_strand_id
1 'polypeptide(L)'
;MEPIRICATIPVRNGLKAWGDVHRELLAPLQRPGLEIVLWDLPDAPIEAIGNAYDCELVAMPHLRAAKRAEEEGFHAVAMGCLDEPGVQAAKEALAIPVTGESEASMHFASMVGRRFTFLLPGETSGNQRGGYGTRCIEDVARMYGFADKLASVRTVSGKTLEFAARDDSLPEAMIEQARLAMQEDGADAIIGYGSLDVIGRLQRELPIPVIDPVQASAMMAESLARLSIAQSVRAHPRPGNVDIEN
;
A
#
# COMPACT_ATOMS: atom_id res chain seq x y z
N MET A 1 16.04 -24.96 1.20
CA MET A 1 16.04 -23.63 1.80
C MET A 1 14.67 -23.40 2.39
N GLU A 2 14.61 -22.88 3.58
CA GLU A 2 13.33 -22.45 4.16
C GLU A 2 12.70 -21.36 3.30
N PRO A 3 11.36 -21.31 3.22
CA PRO A 3 10.68 -20.27 2.45
C PRO A 3 10.93 -18.89 3.05
N ILE A 4 11.04 -17.88 2.22
CA ILE A 4 10.92 -16.48 2.66
C ILE A 4 9.48 -16.26 3.14
N ARG A 5 9.32 -15.81 4.39
CA ARG A 5 8.02 -15.52 5.00
C ARG A 5 7.81 -14.02 5.10
N ILE A 6 6.75 -13.51 4.46
CA ILE A 6 6.37 -12.10 4.47
C ILE A 6 5.07 -11.95 5.26
N CYS A 7 5.05 -11.06 6.24
CA CYS A 7 3.81 -10.62 6.87
C CYS A 7 3.24 -9.45 6.08
N ALA A 8 2.08 -9.61 5.48
CA ALA A 8 1.35 -8.53 4.86
C ALA A 8 0.18 -8.12 5.77
N THR A 9 0.02 -6.83 6.05
CA THR A 9 -0.93 -6.35 7.05
C THR A 9 -2.08 -5.55 6.43
N ILE A 10 -3.25 -5.64 7.05
CA ILE A 10 -4.42 -4.78 6.79
C ILE A 10 -4.65 -3.97 8.06
N PRO A 11 -4.35 -2.65 8.09
CA PRO A 11 -4.14 -1.89 9.32
C PRO A 11 -5.42 -1.43 10.04
N VAL A 12 -6.45 -2.27 10.04
CA VAL A 12 -7.73 -1.98 10.69
C VAL A 12 -8.28 -3.21 11.41
N ARG A 13 -9.16 -2.99 12.38
CA ARG A 13 -9.93 -4.07 13.01
C ARG A 13 -10.86 -4.72 11.99
N ASN A 14 -11.02 -6.03 12.06
CA ASN A 14 -11.80 -6.80 11.09
C ASN A 14 -11.32 -6.67 9.63
N GLY A 15 -10.07 -6.26 9.43
CA GLY A 15 -9.48 -6.07 8.10
C GLY A 15 -9.52 -7.33 7.23
N LEU A 16 -9.23 -8.50 7.83
CA LEU A 16 -9.34 -9.79 7.13
C LEU A 16 -10.77 -10.13 6.68
N LYS A 17 -11.78 -9.67 7.43
CA LYS A 17 -13.18 -9.84 7.05
C LYS A 17 -13.58 -8.91 5.91
N ALA A 18 -13.10 -7.68 5.92
CA ALA A 18 -13.48 -6.65 4.95
C ALA A 18 -12.70 -6.78 3.63
N TRP A 19 -11.38 -7.02 3.72
CA TRP A 19 -10.43 -6.95 2.61
C TRP A 19 -9.69 -8.26 2.34
N GLY A 20 -9.81 -9.24 3.25
CA GLY A 20 -8.98 -10.44 3.21
C GLY A 20 -9.09 -11.22 1.90
N ASP A 21 -10.28 -11.34 1.31
CA ASP A 21 -10.47 -12.05 0.05
C ASP A 21 -9.81 -11.32 -1.12
N VAL A 22 -9.96 -9.99 -1.19
CA VAL A 22 -9.30 -9.15 -2.20
C VAL A 22 -7.78 -9.28 -2.10
N HIS A 23 -7.22 -9.17 -0.88
CA HIS A 23 -5.76 -9.31 -0.68
C HIS A 23 -5.27 -10.72 -1.02
N ARG A 24 -6.00 -11.78 -0.66
CA ARG A 24 -5.64 -13.15 -1.02
C ARG A 24 -5.61 -13.35 -2.54
N GLU A 25 -6.60 -12.81 -3.25
CA GLU A 25 -6.64 -12.88 -4.73
C GLU A 25 -5.46 -12.11 -5.36
N LEU A 26 -5.18 -10.90 -4.88
CA LEU A 26 -4.05 -10.10 -5.37
C LEU A 26 -2.70 -10.79 -5.11
N LEU A 27 -2.53 -11.40 -3.96
CA LEU A 27 -1.29 -12.06 -3.56
C LEU A 27 -1.15 -13.49 -4.09
N ALA A 28 -2.24 -14.14 -4.52
CA ALA A 28 -2.20 -15.52 -5.00
C ALA A 28 -1.22 -15.75 -6.17
N PRO A 29 -1.10 -14.86 -7.18
CA PRO A 29 -0.12 -15.00 -8.25
C PRO A 29 1.34 -14.95 -7.80
N LEU A 30 1.61 -14.40 -6.62
CA LEU A 30 2.94 -14.28 -6.05
C LEU A 30 3.35 -15.50 -5.24
N GLN A 31 2.38 -16.28 -4.74
CA GLN A 31 2.61 -17.48 -3.94
C GLN A 31 3.31 -18.55 -4.80
N ARG A 32 4.41 -19.10 -4.31
CA ARG A 32 5.19 -20.12 -4.99
C ARG A 32 6.11 -20.87 -4.02
N PRO A 33 6.66 -22.02 -4.38
CA PRO A 33 7.68 -22.68 -3.58
C PRO A 33 8.82 -21.73 -3.22
N GLY A 34 9.13 -21.60 -1.93
CA GLY A 34 10.16 -20.69 -1.42
C GLY A 34 9.68 -19.27 -1.11
N LEU A 35 8.37 -18.99 -1.21
CA LEU A 35 7.75 -17.76 -0.72
C LEU A 35 6.42 -18.08 -0.03
N GLU A 36 6.26 -17.59 1.18
CA GLU A 36 5.02 -17.61 1.96
C GLU A 36 4.63 -16.17 2.32
N ILE A 37 3.44 -15.73 1.91
CA ILE A 37 2.88 -14.44 2.30
C ILE A 37 1.69 -14.69 3.20
N VAL A 38 1.75 -14.20 4.43
CA VAL A 38 0.72 -14.37 5.45
C VAL A 38 0.03 -13.04 5.71
N LEU A 39 -1.30 -13.02 5.62
CA LEU A 39 -2.10 -11.82 5.87
C LEU A 39 -2.49 -11.74 7.34
N TRP A 40 -2.28 -10.58 7.93
CA TRP A 40 -2.74 -10.21 9.26
C TRP A 40 -3.63 -8.97 9.21
N ASP A 41 -4.64 -8.91 10.09
CA ASP A 41 -5.31 -7.66 10.44
C ASP A 41 -4.91 -7.23 11.86
N LEU A 42 -5.44 -6.10 12.30
CA LEU A 42 -5.12 -5.54 13.61
C LEU A 42 -6.34 -5.67 14.55
N PRO A 43 -6.48 -6.77 15.31
CA PRO A 43 -7.64 -6.95 16.20
C PRO A 43 -7.74 -5.85 17.27
N ASP A 44 -6.61 -5.26 17.66
CA ASP A 44 -6.52 -4.18 18.66
C ASP A 44 -6.69 -2.77 18.05
N ALA A 45 -6.87 -2.65 16.74
CA ALA A 45 -7.14 -1.35 16.13
C ALA A 45 -8.52 -0.83 16.57
N PRO A 46 -8.63 0.46 16.92
CA PRO A 46 -9.88 1.02 17.42
C PRO A 46 -10.95 1.21 16.32
N ILE A 47 -10.55 1.16 15.04
CA ILE A 47 -11.39 1.47 13.87
C ILE A 47 -11.34 0.38 12.81
N GLU A 48 -12.33 0.38 11.92
CA GLU A 48 -12.49 -0.60 10.83
C GLU A 48 -12.22 0.00 9.44
N ALA A 49 -12.00 1.30 9.35
CA ALA A 49 -11.62 2.00 8.11
C ALA A 49 -10.84 3.28 8.46
N ILE A 50 -9.91 3.65 7.57
CA ILE A 50 -9.16 4.91 7.65
C ILE A 50 -9.77 5.87 6.62
N GLY A 51 -10.18 7.06 7.08
CA GLY A 51 -10.80 8.08 6.24
C GLY A 51 -10.20 9.48 6.43
N ASN A 52 -9.32 9.66 7.39
CA ASN A 52 -8.69 10.93 7.72
C ASN A 52 -7.40 10.75 8.52
N ALA A 53 -6.65 11.85 8.76
CA ALA A 53 -5.38 11.81 9.48
C ALA A 53 -5.52 11.31 10.93
N TYR A 54 -6.62 11.63 11.60
CA TYR A 54 -6.86 11.16 12.96
C TYR A 54 -6.98 9.63 13.01
N ASP A 55 -7.71 9.04 12.06
CA ASP A 55 -7.84 7.59 11.92
C ASP A 55 -6.48 6.94 11.66
N CYS A 56 -5.66 7.56 10.81
CA CYS A 56 -4.30 7.10 10.50
C CYS A 56 -3.42 7.03 11.75
N GLU A 57 -3.46 8.08 12.58
CA GLU A 57 -2.74 8.10 13.86
C GLU A 57 -3.26 7.06 14.86
N LEU A 58 -4.57 6.83 14.92
CA LEU A 58 -5.16 5.83 15.81
C LEU A 58 -4.67 4.40 15.52
N VAL A 59 -4.38 4.07 14.27
CA VAL A 59 -3.95 2.72 13.88
C VAL A 59 -2.42 2.58 13.80
N ALA A 60 -1.66 3.66 13.83
CA ALA A 60 -0.20 3.64 13.70
C ALA A 60 0.47 2.76 14.77
N MET A 61 0.08 2.90 16.05
CA MET A 61 0.65 2.08 17.13
C MET A 61 0.25 0.61 17.09
N PRO A 62 -1.04 0.24 16.93
CA PRO A 62 -1.42 -1.15 16.68
C PRO A 62 -0.67 -1.76 15.48
N HIS A 63 -0.49 -1.00 14.41
CA HIS A 63 0.22 -1.45 13.21
C HIS A 63 1.72 -1.71 13.49
N LEU A 64 2.38 -0.80 14.20
CA LEU A 64 3.76 -0.98 14.64
C LEU A 64 3.93 -2.21 15.53
N ARG A 65 3.00 -2.45 16.48
CA ARG A 65 3.02 -3.66 17.33
C ARG A 65 2.90 -4.94 16.50
N ALA A 66 1.98 -4.96 15.53
CA ALA A 66 1.85 -6.10 14.62
C ALA A 66 3.13 -6.36 13.81
N ALA A 67 3.77 -5.30 13.32
CA ALA A 67 5.05 -5.42 12.61
C ALA A 67 6.17 -5.97 13.51
N LYS A 68 6.29 -5.49 14.76
CA LYS A 68 7.24 -6.04 15.74
C LYS A 68 6.96 -7.52 16.03
N ARG A 69 5.71 -7.85 16.28
CA ARG A 69 5.31 -9.24 16.51
C ARG A 69 5.66 -10.14 15.31
N ALA A 70 5.52 -9.65 14.07
CA ALA A 70 5.93 -10.41 12.89
C ALA A 70 7.44 -10.71 12.90
N GLU A 71 8.28 -9.74 13.26
CA GLU A 71 9.72 -9.97 13.43
C GLU A 71 10.02 -11.02 14.51
N GLU A 72 9.35 -10.94 15.67
CA GLU A 72 9.49 -11.90 16.79
C GLU A 72 9.03 -13.32 16.41
N GLU A 73 8.01 -13.45 15.54
CA GLU A 73 7.53 -14.73 14.99
C GLU A 73 8.38 -15.26 13.82
N GLY A 74 9.51 -14.61 13.51
CA GLY A 74 10.48 -15.05 12.51
C GLY A 74 10.07 -14.82 11.07
N PHE A 75 9.25 -13.82 10.80
CA PHE A 75 9.05 -13.31 9.44
C PHE A 75 10.32 -12.64 8.92
N HIS A 76 10.56 -12.73 7.62
CA HIS A 76 11.76 -12.19 6.98
C HIS A 76 11.59 -10.74 6.51
N ALA A 77 10.35 -10.27 6.36
CA ALA A 77 10.00 -8.89 6.07
C ALA A 77 8.52 -8.61 6.40
N VAL A 78 8.18 -7.32 6.51
CA VAL A 78 6.80 -6.87 6.70
C VAL A 78 6.41 -5.95 5.54
N ALA A 79 5.32 -6.28 4.86
CA ALA A 79 4.62 -5.42 3.90
C ALA A 79 3.45 -4.76 4.62
N MET A 80 3.61 -3.51 5.00
CA MET A 80 2.62 -2.76 5.76
C MET A 80 1.58 -2.15 4.81
N GLY A 81 0.31 -2.54 5.00
CA GLY A 81 -0.81 -2.11 4.19
C GLY A 81 -1.23 -0.67 4.43
N CYS A 82 -2.10 -0.19 3.55
CA CYS A 82 -2.63 1.17 3.43
C CYS A 82 -1.70 2.17 2.73
N LEU A 83 -2.30 2.87 1.76
CA LEU A 83 -1.61 3.94 1.02
C LEU A 83 -1.20 5.13 1.89
N ASP A 84 -1.87 5.33 3.03
CA ASP A 84 -1.54 6.37 4.00
C ASP A 84 -0.33 6.02 4.88
N GLU A 85 0.13 4.78 4.83
CA GLU A 85 1.32 4.24 5.51
C GLU A 85 1.38 4.49 7.03
N PRO A 86 0.29 4.23 7.80
CA PRO A 86 0.29 4.44 9.24
C PRO A 86 1.36 3.59 9.94
N GLY A 87 2.27 4.24 10.65
CA GLY A 87 3.31 3.59 11.43
C GLY A 87 4.51 3.03 10.62
N VAL A 88 4.52 3.14 9.28
CA VAL A 88 5.60 2.57 8.43
C VAL A 88 6.96 3.17 8.79
N GLN A 89 7.07 4.49 8.98
CA GLN A 89 8.36 5.12 9.31
C GLN A 89 8.87 4.65 10.68
N ALA A 90 7.98 4.55 11.67
CA ALA A 90 8.33 4.04 12.99
C ALA A 90 8.75 2.56 12.94
N ALA A 91 8.09 1.74 12.12
CA ALA A 91 8.47 0.34 11.91
C ALA A 91 9.85 0.21 11.26
N LYS A 92 10.19 1.08 10.29
CA LYS A 92 11.53 1.12 9.68
C LYS A 92 12.64 1.44 10.69
N GLU A 93 12.34 2.23 11.72
CA GLU A 93 13.27 2.49 12.82
C GLU A 93 13.33 1.34 13.83
N ALA A 94 12.19 0.71 14.12
CA ALA A 94 12.07 -0.26 15.20
C ALA A 94 12.54 -1.69 14.82
N LEU A 95 12.38 -2.10 13.55
CA LEU A 95 12.61 -3.48 13.10
C LEU A 95 13.99 -3.65 12.45
N ALA A 96 14.59 -4.83 12.63
CA ALA A 96 15.82 -5.23 11.94
C ALA A 96 15.55 -5.87 10.57
N ILE A 97 14.34 -6.42 10.37
CA ILE A 97 13.91 -6.97 9.08
C ILE A 97 13.38 -5.85 8.15
N PRO A 98 13.37 -6.08 6.82
CA PRO A 98 12.83 -5.11 5.86
C PRO A 98 11.36 -4.77 6.14
N VAL A 99 11.05 -3.48 6.03
CA VAL A 99 9.68 -2.93 6.09
C VAL A 99 9.40 -2.17 4.82
N THR A 100 8.27 -2.45 4.18
CA THR A 100 7.79 -1.75 2.98
C THR A 100 6.39 -1.21 3.21
N GLY A 101 6.12 -0.02 2.68
CA GLY A 101 4.78 0.55 2.60
C GLY A 101 4.19 0.40 1.20
N GLU A 102 2.86 0.45 1.09
CA GLU A 102 2.17 0.31 -0.20
C GLU A 102 2.44 1.47 -1.14
N SER A 103 2.39 2.70 -0.64
CA SER A 103 2.66 3.89 -1.45
C SER A 103 4.13 3.99 -1.86
N GLU A 104 5.06 3.75 -0.92
CA GLU A 104 6.49 3.71 -1.21
C GLU A 104 6.81 2.72 -2.34
N ALA A 105 6.40 1.47 -2.16
CA ALA A 105 6.67 0.41 -3.13
C ALA A 105 6.06 0.72 -4.50
N SER A 106 4.82 1.20 -4.52
CA SER A 106 4.12 1.54 -5.76
C SER A 106 4.81 2.66 -6.53
N MET A 107 5.24 3.72 -5.82
CA MET A 107 5.96 4.84 -6.45
C MET A 107 7.31 4.40 -7.02
N HIS A 108 8.02 3.51 -6.33
CA HIS A 108 9.26 2.93 -6.85
C HIS A 108 8.99 2.14 -8.12
N PHE A 109 8.03 1.21 -8.15
CA PHE A 109 7.69 0.45 -9.36
C PHE A 109 7.19 1.36 -10.49
N ALA A 110 6.30 2.30 -10.19
CA ALA A 110 5.80 3.26 -11.18
C ALA A 110 6.94 4.09 -11.79
N SER A 111 7.92 4.50 -10.97
CA SER A 111 9.07 5.29 -11.45
C SER A 111 10.07 4.50 -12.29
N MET A 112 10.04 3.16 -12.24
CA MET A 112 10.87 2.28 -13.10
C MET A 112 10.28 2.12 -14.50
N VAL A 113 8.94 2.17 -14.62
CA VAL A 113 8.22 1.89 -15.87
C VAL A 113 7.63 3.12 -16.52
N GLY A 114 7.52 4.23 -15.78
CA GLY A 114 7.00 5.51 -16.21
C GLY A 114 7.84 6.69 -15.70
N ARG A 115 7.55 7.88 -16.23
CA ARG A 115 8.15 9.13 -15.77
C ARG A 115 7.27 9.86 -14.78
N ARG A 116 5.94 9.75 -14.95
CA ARG A 116 4.93 10.40 -14.12
C ARG A 116 3.77 9.44 -13.86
N PHE A 117 3.33 9.36 -12.62
CA PHE A 117 2.26 8.46 -12.24
C PHE A 117 1.11 9.20 -11.55
N THR A 118 -0.08 8.61 -11.62
CA THR A 118 -1.28 9.07 -10.94
C THR A 118 -1.80 7.99 -10.01
N PHE A 119 -2.19 8.38 -8.80
CA PHE A 119 -2.97 7.53 -7.91
C PHE A 119 -4.46 7.63 -8.21
N LEU A 120 -5.14 6.48 -8.20
CA LEU A 120 -6.60 6.39 -8.21
C LEU A 120 -7.07 5.96 -6.82
N LEU A 121 -7.83 6.81 -6.15
CA LEU A 121 -8.30 6.62 -4.78
C LEU A 121 -9.84 6.62 -4.72
N PRO A 122 -10.45 5.95 -3.70
CA PRO A 122 -11.85 6.20 -3.38
C PRO A 122 -12.06 7.67 -2.96
N GLY A 123 -13.22 8.23 -3.27
CA GLY A 123 -13.58 9.58 -2.90
C GLY A 123 -15.08 9.85 -2.98
N GLU A 124 -15.54 10.97 -2.44
CA GLU A 124 -16.95 11.34 -2.48
C GLU A 124 -17.44 11.60 -3.92
N THR A 125 -16.57 12.12 -4.75
CA THR A 125 -16.85 12.39 -6.17
C THR A 125 -15.66 11.97 -7.04
N SER A 126 -15.93 11.63 -8.30
CA SER A 126 -14.87 11.32 -9.27
C SER A 126 -14.18 12.60 -9.76
N GLY A 127 -12.88 12.51 -10.02
CA GLY A 127 -12.09 13.57 -10.64
C GLY A 127 -10.78 13.89 -9.92
N ASN A 128 -10.11 14.96 -10.38
CA ASN A 128 -8.89 15.47 -9.76
C ASN A 128 -9.28 16.34 -8.55
N GLN A 129 -9.25 15.76 -7.37
CA GLN A 129 -9.64 16.41 -6.13
C GLN A 129 -8.42 17.08 -5.48
N ARG A 130 -8.36 18.40 -5.54
CA ARG A 130 -7.34 19.15 -4.80
C ARG A 130 -7.80 19.41 -3.37
N GLY A 131 -6.95 19.04 -2.40
CA GLY A 131 -7.14 19.37 -0.98
C GLY A 131 -7.98 18.39 -0.16
N GLY A 132 -8.49 17.30 -0.74
CA GLY A 132 -9.05 16.18 0.03
C GLY A 132 -8.00 15.47 0.89
N TYR A 133 -8.43 14.75 1.93
CA TYR A 133 -7.49 14.03 2.81
C TYR A 133 -6.57 13.10 2.03
N GLY A 134 -7.12 12.19 1.22
CA GLY A 134 -6.33 11.21 0.47
C GLY A 134 -5.34 11.88 -0.48
N THR A 135 -5.73 12.97 -1.17
CA THR A 135 -4.82 13.72 -2.03
C THR A 135 -3.65 14.29 -1.25
N ARG A 136 -3.91 14.97 -0.13
CA ARG A 136 -2.84 15.54 0.71
C ARG A 136 -1.93 14.46 1.27
N CYS A 137 -2.50 13.36 1.73
CA CYS A 137 -1.73 12.24 2.25
C CYS A 137 -0.76 11.68 1.21
N ILE A 138 -1.23 11.38 -0.01
CA ILE A 138 -0.37 10.90 -1.10
C ILE A 138 0.67 11.95 -1.51
N GLU A 139 0.31 13.23 -1.57
CA GLU A 139 1.28 14.29 -1.85
C GLU A 139 2.37 14.37 -0.78
N ASP A 140 2.03 14.22 0.51
CA ASP A 140 2.99 14.23 1.61
C ASP A 140 3.90 12.99 1.59
N VAL A 141 3.34 11.82 1.35
CA VAL A 141 4.09 10.57 1.19
C VAL A 141 5.02 10.65 -0.03
N ALA A 142 4.54 11.19 -1.16
CA ALA A 142 5.38 11.41 -2.35
C ALA A 142 6.55 12.37 -2.09
N ARG A 143 6.33 13.45 -1.31
CA ARG A 143 7.42 14.35 -0.90
C ARG A 143 8.41 13.65 0.02
N MET A 144 7.93 12.90 1.00
CA MET A 144 8.76 12.15 1.96
C MET A 144 9.71 11.18 1.26
N TYR A 145 9.23 10.48 0.23
CA TYR A 145 10.04 9.52 -0.54
C TYR A 145 10.76 10.11 -1.76
N GLY A 146 10.64 11.41 -2.00
CA GLY A 146 11.33 12.08 -3.11
C GLY A 146 10.68 11.88 -4.49
N PHE A 147 9.39 11.57 -4.53
CA PHE A 147 8.62 11.36 -5.76
C PHE A 147 7.65 12.49 -6.12
N ALA A 148 7.69 13.62 -5.41
CA ALA A 148 6.76 14.73 -5.65
C ALA A 148 6.75 15.21 -7.10
N ASP A 149 7.91 15.29 -7.75
CA ASP A 149 8.06 15.73 -9.15
C ASP A 149 7.55 14.67 -10.16
N LYS A 150 7.42 13.43 -9.74
CA LYS A 150 6.89 12.33 -10.55
C LYS A 150 5.40 12.09 -10.35
N LEU A 151 4.80 12.63 -9.28
CA LEU A 151 3.37 12.58 -9.06
C LEU A 151 2.66 13.51 -10.03
N ALA A 152 1.99 12.94 -11.02
CA ALA A 152 1.21 13.71 -12.00
C ALA A 152 -0.07 14.28 -11.38
N SER A 153 -0.80 13.43 -10.66
CA SER A 153 -2.03 13.80 -9.95
C SER A 153 -2.46 12.72 -8.97
N VAL A 154 -3.44 13.06 -8.15
CA VAL A 154 -4.27 12.12 -7.40
C VAL A 154 -5.70 12.31 -7.88
N ARG A 155 -6.29 11.27 -8.47
CA ARG A 155 -7.69 11.29 -8.91
C ARG A 155 -8.52 10.40 -8.04
N THR A 156 -9.74 10.83 -7.76
CA THR A 156 -10.70 10.03 -7.01
C THR A 156 -11.72 9.40 -7.94
N VAL A 157 -12.19 8.24 -7.53
CA VAL A 157 -13.32 7.53 -8.10
C VAL A 157 -14.42 7.53 -7.05
N SER A 158 -15.63 7.92 -7.43
CA SER A 158 -16.75 7.98 -6.49
C SER A 158 -17.01 6.62 -5.85
N GLY A 159 -17.05 6.61 -4.54
CA GLY A 159 -17.26 5.40 -3.73
C GLY A 159 -16.56 5.48 -2.38
N LYS A 160 -17.05 4.71 -1.42
CA LYS A 160 -16.41 4.58 -0.11
C LYS A 160 -15.30 3.54 -0.20
N THR A 161 -14.31 3.65 0.68
CA THR A 161 -13.17 2.73 0.74
C THR A 161 -13.61 1.25 0.76
N LEU A 162 -14.64 0.89 1.53
CA LEU A 162 -15.14 -0.48 1.60
C LEU A 162 -15.86 -0.95 0.32
N GLU A 163 -16.36 -0.03 -0.51
CA GLU A 163 -16.99 -0.38 -1.79
C GLU A 163 -15.95 -0.84 -2.81
N PHE A 164 -14.70 -0.41 -2.68
CA PHE A 164 -13.57 -0.92 -3.48
C PHE A 164 -13.19 -2.36 -3.14
N ALA A 165 -13.52 -2.83 -1.94
CA ALA A 165 -13.43 -4.24 -1.58
C ALA A 165 -14.64 -5.05 -2.09
N ALA A 166 -15.78 -4.39 -2.30
CA ALA A 166 -16.96 -5.01 -2.90
C ALA A 166 -16.74 -5.20 -4.41
N ARG A 167 -17.25 -6.30 -4.94
CA ARG A 167 -17.19 -6.57 -6.39
C ARG A 167 -18.33 -5.82 -7.08
N ASP A 168 -18.17 -4.52 -7.24
CA ASP A 168 -19.10 -3.68 -7.97
C ASP A 168 -18.64 -3.60 -9.44
N ASP A 169 -19.50 -4.06 -10.35
CA ASP A 169 -19.22 -4.09 -11.80
C ASP A 169 -19.02 -2.69 -12.41
N SER A 170 -19.44 -1.63 -11.75
CA SER A 170 -19.28 -0.24 -12.21
C SER A 170 -17.91 0.36 -11.86
N LEU A 171 -17.22 -0.19 -10.87
CA LEU A 171 -15.94 0.34 -10.40
C LEU A 171 -14.84 0.32 -11.47
N PRO A 172 -14.64 -0.79 -12.23
CA PRO A 172 -13.62 -0.82 -13.27
C PRO A 172 -13.80 0.26 -14.33
N GLU A 173 -15.02 0.50 -14.80
CA GLU A 173 -15.32 1.55 -15.79
C GLU A 173 -14.97 2.94 -15.26
N ALA A 174 -15.37 3.24 -14.03
CA ALA A 174 -15.09 4.54 -13.42
C ALA A 174 -13.57 4.74 -13.20
N MET A 175 -12.83 3.70 -12.82
CA MET A 175 -11.38 3.75 -12.70
C MET A 175 -10.69 3.93 -14.06
N ILE A 176 -11.14 3.23 -15.10
CA ILE A 176 -10.60 3.36 -16.47
C ILE A 176 -10.84 4.77 -17.01
N GLU A 177 -12.04 5.35 -16.76
CA GLU A 177 -12.33 6.73 -17.15
C GLU A 177 -11.35 7.70 -16.48
N GLN A 178 -11.17 7.62 -15.14
CA GLN A 178 -10.25 8.49 -14.42
C GLN A 178 -8.79 8.28 -14.84
N ALA A 179 -8.38 7.04 -15.15
CA ALA A 179 -7.06 6.77 -15.69
C ALA A 179 -6.83 7.41 -17.06
N ARG A 180 -7.82 7.34 -17.97
CA ARG A 180 -7.76 8.02 -19.29
C ARG A 180 -7.66 9.53 -19.15
N LEU A 181 -8.42 10.11 -18.22
CA LEU A 181 -8.33 11.55 -17.91
C LEU A 181 -6.96 11.90 -17.32
N ALA A 182 -6.40 11.06 -16.45
CA ALA A 182 -5.04 11.25 -15.92
C ALA A 182 -3.98 11.28 -17.04
N MET A 183 -4.11 10.41 -18.04
CA MET A 183 -3.22 10.41 -19.21
C MET A 183 -3.36 11.68 -20.05
N GLN A 184 -4.59 12.12 -20.29
CA GLN A 184 -4.89 13.22 -21.21
C GLN A 184 -4.65 14.60 -20.60
N GLU A 185 -5.03 14.78 -19.34
CA GLU A 185 -5.04 16.08 -18.67
C GLU A 185 -3.83 16.29 -17.75
N ASP A 186 -3.35 15.22 -17.08
CA ASP A 186 -2.31 15.34 -16.06
C ASP A 186 -0.95 14.84 -16.58
N GLY A 187 -0.94 14.15 -17.74
CA GLY A 187 0.28 13.62 -18.36
C GLY A 187 0.84 12.40 -17.60
N ALA A 188 -0.03 11.58 -17.04
CA ALA A 188 0.37 10.32 -16.43
C ALA A 188 0.75 9.28 -17.48
N ASP A 189 1.82 8.54 -17.24
CA ASP A 189 2.30 7.43 -18.05
C ASP A 189 2.42 6.11 -17.24
N ALA A 190 1.95 6.13 -16.00
CA ALA A 190 1.69 4.97 -15.15
C ALA A 190 0.53 5.27 -14.19
N ILE A 191 -0.22 4.26 -13.81
CA ILE A 191 -1.32 4.35 -12.84
C ILE A 191 -0.98 3.50 -11.60
N ILE A 192 -1.23 4.04 -10.43
CA ILE A 192 -1.26 3.29 -9.18
C ILE A 192 -2.73 3.18 -8.78
N GLY A 193 -3.27 1.99 -8.85
CA GLY A 193 -4.70 1.73 -8.64
C GLY A 193 -4.93 0.64 -7.62
N TYR A 194 -5.98 0.78 -6.83
CA TYR A 194 -6.38 -0.15 -5.79
C TYR A 194 -7.72 -0.81 -6.13
N GLY A 195 -7.82 -2.11 -6.02
CA GLY A 195 -9.04 -2.85 -6.32
C GLY A 195 -8.83 -4.36 -6.28
N SER A 196 -9.86 -5.14 -6.66
CA SER A 196 -9.72 -6.59 -6.78
C SER A 196 -8.79 -6.95 -7.95
N LEU A 197 -8.33 -8.20 -7.96
CA LEU A 197 -7.46 -8.71 -9.04
C LEU A 197 -8.13 -8.56 -10.43
N ASP A 198 -9.45 -8.72 -10.50
CA ASP A 198 -10.19 -8.54 -11.76
C ASP A 198 -10.20 -7.07 -12.20
N VAL A 199 -10.42 -6.13 -11.28
CA VAL A 199 -10.35 -4.68 -11.53
C VAL A 199 -8.97 -4.30 -12.07
N ILE A 200 -7.91 -4.68 -11.37
CA ILE A 200 -6.53 -4.40 -11.79
C ILE A 200 -6.22 -5.05 -13.15
N GLY A 201 -6.61 -6.31 -13.33
CA GLY A 201 -6.43 -7.01 -14.61
C GLY A 201 -7.19 -6.36 -15.76
N ARG A 202 -8.37 -5.81 -15.50
CA ARG A 202 -9.15 -5.08 -16.50
C ARG A 202 -8.50 -3.75 -16.87
N LEU A 203 -8.08 -2.95 -15.89
CA LEU A 203 -7.33 -1.72 -16.14
C LEU A 203 -6.07 -2.01 -16.97
N GLN A 204 -5.31 -3.06 -16.61
CA GLN A 204 -4.09 -3.45 -17.32
C GLN A 204 -4.34 -3.83 -18.79
N ARG A 205 -5.49 -4.44 -19.11
CA ARG A 205 -5.86 -4.79 -20.48
C ARG A 205 -6.35 -3.61 -21.31
N GLU A 206 -7.05 -2.66 -20.69
CA GLU A 206 -7.75 -1.57 -21.40
C GLU A 206 -6.92 -0.28 -21.49
N LEU A 207 -5.90 -0.13 -20.66
CA LEU A 207 -5.03 1.05 -20.67
C LEU A 207 -3.73 0.75 -21.41
N PRO A 208 -3.20 1.69 -22.21
CA PRO A 208 -1.92 1.53 -22.93
C PRO A 208 -0.70 1.79 -22.05
N ILE A 209 -0.89 2.06 -20.76
CA ILE A 209 0.16 2.38 -19.78
C ILE A 209 0.11 1.37 -18.62
N PRO A 210 1.24 1.16 -17.91
CA PRO A 210 1.28 0.22 -16.79
C PRO A 210 0.34 0.63 -15.66
N VAL A 211 -0.25 -0.39 -15.01
CA VAL A 211 -1.03 -0.26 -13.78
C VAL A 211 -0.32 -1.02 -12.68
N ILE A 212 -0.05 -0.37 -11.58
CA ILE A 212 0.62 -0.91 -10.40
C ILE A 212 -0.41 -1.12 -9.29
N ASP A 213 -0.52 -2.34 -8.80
CA ASP A 213 -1.28 -2.66 -7.59
C ASP A 213 -0.41 -2.49 -6.36
N PRO A 214 -0.83 -1.70 -5.34
CA PRO A 214 -0.02 -1.39 -4.16
C PRO A 214 0.26 -2.61 -3.28
N VAL A 215 -0.70 -3.52 -3.14
CA VAL A 215 -0.56 -4.73 -2.31
C VAL A 215 0.50 -5.66 -2.89
N GLN A 216 0.43 -5.89 -4.21
CA GLN A 216 1.44 -6.70 -4.90
C GLN A 216 2.80 -6.01 -4.89
N ALA A 217 2.86 -4.71 -5.11
CA ALA A 217 4.10 -3.94 -5.13
C ALA A 217 4.83 -4.03 -3.78
N SER A 218 4.13 -3.80 -2.67
CA SER A 218 4.75 -3.84 -1.34
C SER A 218 5.23 -5.25 -0.98
N ALA A 219 4.46 -6.29 -1.27
CA ALA A 219 4.83 -7.67 -1.02
C ALA A 219 6.07 -8.11 -1.84
N MET A 220 6.11 -7.74 -3.13
CA MET A 220 7.26 -8.05 -4.01
C MET A 220 8.52 -7.30 -3.60
N MET A 221 8.40 -6.03 -3.19
CA MET A 221 9.54 -5.27 -2.69
C MET A 221 10.05 -5.87 -1.37
N ALA A 222 9.17 -6.22 -0.44
CA ALA A 222 9.52 -6.88 0.81
C ALA A 222 10.27 -8.21 0.56
N GLU A 223 9.78 -9.04 -0.36
CA GLU A 223 10.46 -10.27 -0.76
C GLU A 223 11.86 -10.00 -1.33
N SER A 224 11.97 -9.03 -2.23
CA SER A 224 13.24 -8.70 -2.87
C SER A 224 14.28 -8.28 -1.84
N LEU A 225 13.91 -7.41 -0.91
CA LEU A 225 14.79 -6.97 0.18
C LEU A 225 15.20 -8.12 1.10
N ALA A 226 14.24 -8.97 1.49
CA ALA A 226 14.51 -10.14 2.33
C ALA A 226 15.49 -11.13 1.65
N ARG A 227 15.28 -11.44 0.36
CA ARG A 227 16.17 -12.33 -0.40
C ARG A 227 17.60 -11.79 -0.55
N LEU A 228 17.74 -10.48 -0.68
CA LEU A 228 19.02 -9.80 -0.77
C LEU A 228 19.66 -9.56 0.60
N SER A 229 18.97 -9.90 1.69
CA SER A 229 19.40 -9.59 3.07
C SER A 229 19.66 -8.09 3.28
N ILE A 230 18.84 -7.25 2.69
CA ILE A 230 18.91 -5.78 2.77
C ILE A 230 17.73 -5.30 3.65
N ALA A 231 18.06 -4.57 4.72
CA ALA A 231 17.08 -3.88 5.56
C ALA A 231 17.33 -2.37 5.56
N GLN A 232 16.51 -1.63 6.31
CA GLN A 232 16.61 -0.18 6.41
C GLN A 232 17.97 0.25 6.99
N SER A 233 18.51 1.33 6.41
CA SER A 233 19.75 1.93 6.90
C SER A 233 19.54 2.53 8.29
N VAL A 234 20.31 2.08 9.28
CA VAL A 234 20.29 2.65 10.66
C VAL A 234 20.73 4.12 10.73
N ARG A 235 21.32 4.67 9.67
CA ARG A 235 21.63 6.11 9.59
C ARG A 235 20.43 6.94 9.15
N ALA A 236 19.59 6.38 8.26
CA ALA A 236 18.37 7.02 7.79
C ALA A 236 17.20 6.77 8.75
N HIS A 237 17.19 5.59 9.38
CA HIS A 237 16.18 5.13 10.33
C HIS A 237 16.90 4.68 11.62
N PRO A 238 17.26 5.63 12.50
CA PRO A 238 17.99 5.32 13.72
C PRO A 238 17.14 4.49 14.66
N ARG A 239 17.77 3.48 15.29
CA ARG A 239 17.07 2.62 16.24
C ARG A 239 16.57 3.42 17.42
N PRO A 240 15.33 3.18 17.91
CA PRO A 240 14.81 3.80 19.11
C PRO A 240 15.76 3.51 20.29
N GLY A 241 16.17 4.56 21.00
CA GLY A 241 16.96 4.39 22.23
C GLY A 241 16.04 3.95 23.36
N ASN A 242 16.32 2.78 23.97
CA ASN A 242 15.77 2.30 25.25
C ASN A 242 14.25 2.47 25.48
N VAL A 243 13.43 2.34 24.45
CA VAL A 243 12.00 2.27 24.62
C VAL A 243 11.58 0.83 24.39
N ASP A 244 11.30 0.11 25.48
CA ASP A 244 10.49 -1.10 25.41
C ASP A 244 9.10 -0.66 24.95
N ILE A 245 8.76 -1.00 23.72
CA ILE A 245 7.38 -0.87 23.26
C ILE A 245 6.64 -2.01 23.98
N GLU A 246 6.15 -1.68 25.18
CA GLU A 246 5.38 -2.64 25.97
C GLU A 246 4.17 -3.16 25.17
N ASN A 247 3.97 -4.46 25.28
CA ASN A 247 2.91 -5.25 24.64
C ASN A 247 1.51 -4.78 24.99
#